data_324a40b15eb6501866fa8ce483857f82
#
_entry.id   324a40b15eb6501866fa8ce483857f82
#
_cell.length_a   1.000
_cell.length_b   1.000
_cell.length_c   1.000
_cell.angle_alpha   90.00
_cell.angle_beta   90.00
_cell.angle_gamma   90.00
#
_symmetry.space_group_name_H-M   'P 1'
#
loop_
_entity.id
_entity.type
_entity.pdbx_description
1 polymer ?
#
loop_
_entity_poly.entity_id
_entity_poly.type
_entity_poly.pdbx_seq_one_letter_code
_entity_poly.pdbx_strand_id
1 'polypeptide(L)'
;MTASETDIIETSGVSCHAGAEQLTASATXAGKSELLAQFAEDYPKGPHDQPQSMCPAFGSLRVGLRMRRTATVLSGSAXCVYGLTXTSXFYGAKRTVGYVPFDSESLVTGKLFEDIREAAHDLADPXQNDAVVXXXLCVPTASGVPLDLLPKEINGVRIIGIDVPGFGVPTHAEAKDVLAGAMLEYARSEIQAGPVARPEQTEAQRDKPTVALIGEMFPVDAITIDRLLDSLGATAGPVVPTREWRELYAALDCQVAAMIHPFYTATARQFAAAGRALVGSAPVGVEGTTAWLEAMGTQLGADRASIDAAISTQRSAIRAALDNNPIDATITLSGYEGSELLVARLLIESGATVPYVGSACPKTPHSAADAKWLEDQGVTVKFRASLEDDLIAMEAFKPDLVIGTTPVVQKAKEASIPSLYFTNLISARPLMGAAGAGSVAQVINSALENQPRMLAMESFFEGVGHGQTSGVWTPEIIARTGAGGIC
;
A
#
# COMPACT_ATOMS: atom_id res chain seq x y z
N MET A 1 23.45 21.56 -16.81
CA MET A 1 23.24 20.73 -18.02
C MET A 1 21.86 20.18 -17.99
N THR A 2 21.10 20.40 -19.01
CA THR A 2 19.80 19.75 -19.14
C THR A 2 20.03 18.25 -19.24
N ALA A 3 19.15 17.48 -18.66
CA ALA A 3 19.19 16.02 -18.79
C ALA A 3 19.36 15.68 -20.27
N SER A 4 20.28 14.79 -20.58
CA SER A 4 20.54 14.45 -21.96
C SER A 4 19.33 13.72 -22.54
N GLU A 5 19.20 13.80 -23.86
CA GLU A 5 18.18 13.04 -24.58
C GLU A 5 18.27 11.55 -24.24
N THR A 6 19.49 11.10 -23.98
CA THR A 6 19.76 9.71 -23.61
C THR A 6 19.05 9.34 -22.29
N ASP A 7 19.12 10.22 -21.30
CA ASP A 7 18.51 9.96 -20.00
C ASP A 7 17.00 9.84 -20.11
N ILE A 8 16.38 10.68 -20.94
CA ILE A 8 14.93 10.64 -21.13
C ILE A 8 14.51 9.34 -21.83
N ILE A 9 15.29 8.92 -22.82
CA ILE A 9 15.02 7.68 -23.55
C ILE A 9 15.12 6.47 -22.61
N GLU A 10 16.15 6.47 -21.76
CA GLU A 10 16.35 5.39 -20.81
C GLU A 10 15.16 5.21 -19.87
N THR A 11 14.61 6.31 -19.40
CA THR A 11 13.47 6.23 -18.48
C THR A 11 12.16 5.89 -19.17
N SER A 12 12.04 6.20 -20.46
CA SER A 12 10.79 5.96 -21.18
C SER A 12 10.69 4.56 -21.80
N GLY A 13 11.79 3.84 -21.83
CA GLY A 13 11.84 2.55 -22.48
C GLY A 13 11.61 1.34 -21.58
N VAL A 14 11.15 1.54 -20.35
CA VAL A 14 10.98 0.43 -19.41
C VAL A 14 9.81 -0.46 -19.79
N SER A 15 10.05 -1.75 -19.85
CA SER A 15 9.02 -2.74 -20.09
C SER A 15 8.86 -3.61 -18.84
N CYS A 16 7.81 -4.41 -18.83
CA CYS A 16 7.52 -5.22 -17.64
C CYS A 16 8.53 -6.34 -17.39
N HIS A 17 9.35 -6.68 -18.38
CA HIS A 17 10.24 -7.82 -18.22
C HIS A 17 11.72 -7.49 -18.18
N ALA A 18 12.13 -6.46 -18.84
CA ALA A 18 13.56 -6.29 -19.04
C ALA A 18 14.03 -4.84 -18.90
N GLY A 19 13.11 -3.95 -18.58
CA GLY A 19 13.42 -2.52 -18.66
C GLY A 19 14.67 -2.12 -17.90
N ALA A 20 14.65 -2.31 -16.60
CA ALA A 20 15.77 -1.87 -15.77
C ALA A 20 17.06 -2.64 -16.06
N GLU A 21 16.96 -3.93 -16.29
CA GLU A 21 18.13 -4.75 -16.61
C GLU A 21 18.74 -4.38 -17.95
N GLN A 22 17.87 -4.14 -18.96
CA GLN A 22 18.33 -3.73 -20.27
C GLN A 22 18.97 -2.34 -20.22
N LEU A 23 18.38 -1.42 -19.49
CA LEU A 23 18.96 -0.10 -19.32
C LEU A 23 20.31 -0.17 -18.62
N THR A 24 20.41 -1.00 -17.59
CA THR A 24 21.67 -1.19 -16.87
C THR A 24 22.73 -1.80 -17.78
N ALA A 25 22.37 -2.81 -18.58
CA ALA A 25 23.28 -3.44 -19.51
C ALA A 25 23.75 -2.44 -20.59
N SER A 26 22.83 -1.63 -21.11
CA SER A 26 23.17 -0.58 -22.07
C SER A 26 24.08 0.48 -21.46
N ALA A 27 23.78 0.86 -20.22
CA ALA A 27 24.55 1.87 -19.50
C ALA A 27 25.95 1.39 -19.12
N THR A 28 26.15 0.11 -18.99
CA THR A 28 27.49 -0.45 -18.72
C THR A 28 28.50 -0.10 -19.80
N UNK A 29 27.87 -0.06 -20.67
CA UNK A 29 28.62 0.25 -21.71
C UNK A 29 28.97 1.64 -21.80
N ALA A 30 28.27 2.32 -21.46
CA ALA A 30 28.42 3.76 -21.38
C ALA A 30 28.93 4.25 -20.02
N GLY A 31 29.08 3.38 -19.09
CA GLY A 31 29.40 3.73 -17.72
C GLY A 31 28.14 3.90 -16.89
N LYS A 32 28.27 3.76 -15.59
CA LYS A 32 27.12 3.86 -14.69
C LYS A 32 26.69 5.31 -14.58
N SER A 33 25.46 5.58 -14.94
CA SER A 33 24.90 6.91 -14.74
C SER A 33 24.16 6.96 -13.40
N GLU A 34 24.25 8.11 -12.75
CA GLU A 34 23.52 8.35 -11.50
C GLU A 34 22.00 8.19 -11.72
N LEU A 35 21.54 8.60 -12.91
CA LEU A 35 20.14 8.49 -13.26
C LEU A 35 19.69 7.03 -13.30
N LEU A 36 20.50 6.13 -13.88
CA LEU A 36 20.17 4.73 -13.95
C LEU A 36 20.17 4.07 -12.56
N ALA A 37 21.11 4.46 -11.71
CA ALA A 37 21.14 3.98 -10.33
C ALA A 37 19.89 4.43 -9.59
N GLN A 38 19.52 5.68 -9.75
CA GLN A 38 18.30 6.24 -9.17
C GLN A 38 17.08 5.52 -9.72
N PHE A 39 17.04 5.28 -11.03
CA PHE A 39 15.93 4.56 -11.67
C PHE A 39 15.79 3.16 -11.09
N ALA A 40 16.90 2.43 -10.94
CA ALA A 40 16.86 1.08 -10.39
C ALA A 40 16.34 1.07 -8.94
N GLU A 41 16.63 2.13 -8.18
CA GLU A 41 16.14 2.28 -6.82
C GLU A 41 14.64 2.64 -6.80
N ASP A 42 14.24 3.57 -7.67
CA ASP A 42 12.87 4.09 -7.70
C ASP A 42 11.89 3.12 -8.35
N TYR A 43 12.37 2.30 -9.29
CA TYR A 43 11.54 1.37 -10.06
C TYR A 43 12.06 -0.05 -9.92
N PRO A 44 11.95 -0.62 -8.72
CA PRO A 44 12.42 -1.99 -8.52
C PRO A 44 11.51 -2.97 -9.26
N LYS A 45 11.92 -4.21 -9.27
CA LYS A 45 11.17 -5.27 -9.92
C LYS A 45 9.74 -5.32 -9.37
N GLY A 46 8.79 -5.40 -10.26
CA GLY A 46 7.39 -5.45 -9.89
C GLY A 46 6.90 -6.87 -9.66
N PRO A 47 5.58 -7.04 -9.49
CA PRO A 47 5.03 -8.37 -9.26
C PRO A 47 5.30 -9.38 -10.37
N HIS A 48 5.54 -8.91 -11.59
CA HIS A 48 5.87 -9.80 -12.70
C HIS A 48 7.29 -10.35 -12.62
N ASP A 49 8.18 -9.61 -11.99
CA ASP A 49 9.59 -9.99 -11.88
C ASP A 49 9.88 -10.69 -10.55
N GLN A 50 9.20 -10.28 -9.49
CA GLN A 50 9.36 -10.88 -8.18
C GLN A 50 7.98 -11.01 -7.53
N PRO A 51 7.38 -12.20 -7.59
CA PRO A 51 5.99 -12.38 -7.14
C PRO A 51 5.86 -12.35 -5.62
N GLN A 52 5.98 -11.20 -5.02
CA GLN A 52 5.87 -10.99 -3.60
C GLN A 52 4.50 -10.42 -3.22
N SER A 53 3.94 -9.62 -4.11
CA SER A 53 2.69 -8.90 -3.89
C SER A 53 1.66 -9.32 -4.93
N MET A 54 0.42 -9.05 -4.65
CA MET A 54 -0.64 -9.19 -5.66
C MET A 54 -0.49 -8.10 -6.71
N CYS A 55 -1.10 -8.34 -7.86
CA CYS A 55 -1.17 -7.35 -8.93
C CYS A 55 -1.60 -5.98 -8.37
N PRO A 56 -0.92 -4.90 -8.74
CA PRO A 56 -1.28 -3.56 -8.22
C PRO A 56 -2.72 -3.17 -8.54
N ALA A 57 -3.26 -3.58 -9.68
CA ALA A 57 -4.65 -3.25 -10.02
C ALA A 57 -5.65 -3.68 -8.94
N PHE A 58 -5.30 -4.69 -8.14
CA PHE A 58 -6.16 -5.12 -7.05
C PHE A 58 -6.38 -3.99 -6.03
N GLY A 59 -5.36 -3.19 -5.77
CA GLY A 59 -5.49 -2.06 -4.84
C GLY A 59 -6.46 -1.01 -5.35
N SER A 60 -6.34 -0.62 -6.62
CA SER A 60 -7.26 0.38 -7.17
C SER A 60 -8.67 -0.19 -7.29
N LEU A 61 -8.81 -1.48 -7.63
CA LEU A 61 -10.13 -2.12 -7.64
C LEU A 61 -10.79 -2.02 -6.26
N ARG A 62 -10.03 -2.27 -5.19
CA ARG A 62 -10.58 -2.18 -3.83
C ARG A 62 -11.10 -0.77 -3.52
N VAL A 63 -10.39 0.27 -3.98
CA VAL A 63 -10.84 1.65 -3.78
C VAL A 63 -12.16 1.90 -4.52
N GLY A 64 -12.24 1.48 -5.78
CA GLY A 64 -13.46 1.66 -6.55
C GLY A 64 -14.65 0.91 -5.96
N LEU A 65 -14.43 -0.34 -5.52
CA LEU A 65 -15.49 -1.16 -4.95
C LEU A 65 -15.92 -0.68 -3.55
N ARG A 66 -15.04 -0.01 -2.82
CA ARG A 66 -15.40 0.57 -1.52
C ARG A 66 -16.37 1.74 -1.69
N MET A 67 -16.25 2.46 -2.79
CA MET A 67 -17.04 3.68 -2.98
C MET A 67 -18.45 3.36 -3.48
N ARG A 68 -19.45 3.79 -2.72
CA ARG A 68 -20.86 3.61 -3.10
C ARG A 68 -21.15 4.40 -4.37
N ARG A 69 -22.08 3.91 -5.18
CA ARG A 69 -22.52 4.57 -6.40
C ARG A 69 -21.38 4.83 -7.37
N THR A 70 -20.45 3.86 -7.45
CA THR A 70 -19.32 3.93 -8.36
C THR A 70 -19.25 2.62 -9.15
N ALA A 71 -19.29 2.72 -10.46
CA ALA A 71 -19.06 1.58 -11.35
C ALA A 71 -17.55 1.49 -11.62
N THR A 72 -16.98 0.32 -11.38
CA THR A 72 -15.55 0.07 -11.62
C THR A 72 -15.40 -0.91 -12.75
N VAL A 73 -14.66 -0.49 -13.79
CA VAL A 73 -14.50 -1.24 -15.05
C VAL A 73 -13.02 -1.54 -15.25
N LEU A 74 -12.71 -2.79 -15.54
CA LEU A 74 -11.34 -3.22 -15.83
C LEU A 74 -11.20 -3.47 -17.33
N SER A 75 -10.11 -3.01 -17.92
CA SER A 75 -9.71 -3.43 -19.25
C SER A 75 -8.34 -4.10 -19.16
N GLY A 76 -8.26 -5.34 -19.61
CA GLY A 76 -7.04 -6.13 -19.48
C GLY A 76 -7.27 -7.54 -20.01
N SER A 77 -6.28 -8.40 -19.81
CA SER A 77 -6.44 -9.80 -20.19
C SER A 77 -7.49 -10.46 -19.30
N ALA A 78 -8.22 -11.42 -19.88
CA ALA A 78 -9.23 -12.17 -19.13
C ALA A 78 -8.69 -12.83 -17.85
N UNK A 79 -7.62 -13.08 -17.85
CA UNK A 79 -7.04 -13.65 -16.83
C UNK A 79 -6.92 -12.83 -15.73
N CYS A 80 -6.32 -11.80 -15.99
CA CYS A 80 -6.15 -10.78 -14.94
C CYS A 80 -7.49 -10.38 -14.34
N VAL A 81 -8.45 -10.11 -15.18
CA VAL A 81 -9.77 -9.66 -14.71
C VAL A 81 -10.45 -10.74 -13.86
N TYR A 82 -10.35 -12.00 -14.30
CA TYR A 82 -10.90 -13.11 -13.52
C TYR A 82 -10.28 -13.17 -12.12
N GLY A 83 -8.95 -13.12 -12.06
CA GLY A 83 -8.25 -13.19 -10.77
C GLY A 83 -8.62 -12.04 -9.85
N LEU A 84 -8.70 -10.84 -10.39
CA LEU A 84 -9.05 -9.66 -9.60
C LEU A 84 -10.49 -9.73 -9.11
N THR A 85 -11.40 -10.16 -9.94
CA THR A 85 -12.81 -10.31 -9.59
C THR A 85 -13.04 -11.38 -8.52
N UNK A 86 -12.39 -12.26 -8.70
CA UNK A 86 -12.49 -13.27 -7.86
C UNK A 86 -12.10 -12.96 -6.58
N THR A 87 -11.00 -12.36 -6.40
CA THR A 87 -10.50 -11.95 -5.09
C THR A 87 -11.42 -10.94 -4.41
N SER A 88 -12.10 -10.14 -5.15
CA SER A 88 -13.02 -9.19 -4.54
C SER A 88 -14.14 -9.84 -3.72
N UNK A 89 -14.29 -10.82 -4.17
CA UNK A 89 -15.23 -11.55 -3.53
C UNK A 89 -14.85 -11.87 -2.21
N PHE A 90 -13.73 -12.22 -1.92
CA PHE A 90 -13.17 -12.53 -0.61
C PHE A 90 -13.22 -11.34 0.34
N TYR A 91 -13.17 -10.15 -0.19
CA TYR A 91 -13.20 -8.94 0.62
C TYR A 91 -14.60 -8.40 0.82
N GLY A 92 -15.59 -9.22 0.55
CA GLY A 92 -16.98 -8.89 0.78
C GLY A 92 -17.57 -7.88 -0.18
N ALA A 93 -16.87 -7.61 -1.27
CA ALA A 93 -17.38 -6.70 -2.29
C ALA A 93 -18.49 -7.37 -3.07
N LYS A 94 -19.69 -6.84 -2.95
CA LYS A 94 -20.87 -7.39 -3.64
C LYS A 94 -21.20 -6.61 -4.91
N ARG A 95 -20.33 -5.70 -5.30
CA ARG A 95 -20.57 -4.87 -6.48
C ARG A 95 -20.02 -5.55 -7.71
N THR A 96 -20.71 -5.35 -8.81
CA THR A 96 -20.31 -5.88 -10.10
C THR A 96 -19.06 -5.13 -10.58
N VAL A 97 -18.10 -5.90 -11.09
CA VAL A 97 -16.91 -5.35 -11.74
C VAL A 97 -17.18 -5.41 -13.25
N GLY A 98 -17.10 -4.28 -13.91
CA GLY A 98 -17.24 -4.22 -15.35
C GLY A 98 -15.98 -4.71 -16.05
N TYR A 99 -16.15 -5.20 -17.26
CA TYR A 99 -15.02 -5.73 -18.03
C TYR A 99 -15.14 -5.33 -19.48
N VAL A 100 -14.09 -4.66 -19.99
CA VAL A 100 -13.96 -4.37 -21.41
C VAL A 100 -12.83 -5.24 -21.96
N PRO A 101 -13.18 -6.28 -22.73
CA PRO A 101 -12.15 -7.17 -23.31
C PRO A 101 -11.42 -6.51 -24.49
N PHE A 102 -10.32 -7.12 -24.86
CA PHE A 102 -9.59 -6.73 -26.05
C PHE A 102 -9.12 -7.96 -26.83
N ASP A 103 -8.83 -7.75 -28.09
CA ASP A 103 -8.16 -8.72 -28.95
C ASP A 103 -7.12 -7.96 -29.78
N SER A 104 -6.39 -8.70 -30.62
CA SER A 104 -5.34 -8.07 -31.44
C SER A 104 -5.89 -6.99 -32.37
N GLU A 105 -7.08 -7.20 -32.92
CA GLU A 105 -7.68 -6.22 -33.83
C GLU A 105 -8.02 -4.92 -33.08
N SER A 106 -8.67 -5.04 -31.92
CA SER A 106 -9.09 -3.84 -31.18
C SER A 106 -7.90 -3.03 -30.69
N LEU A 107 -6.76 -3.72 -30.37
CA LEU A 107 -5.55 -3.02 -29.96
C LEU A 107 -4.91 -2.27 -31.13
N VAL A 108 -4.80 -2.93 -32.30
CA VAL A 108 -4.12 -2.34 -33.46
C VAL A 108 -4.94 -1.21 -34.09
N THR A 109 -6.25 -1.37 -34.12
CA THR A 109 -7.11 -0.40 -34.80
C THR A 109 -7.52 0.77 -33.91
N GLY A 110 -7.24 0.71 -32.61
CA GLY A 110 -7.69 1.72 -31.65
C GLY A 110 -9.12 1.52 -31.19
N LYS A 111 -9.75 0.44 -31.61
CA LYS A 111 -11.15 0.16 -31.27
C LYS A 111 -11.31 -0.01 -29.74
N LEU A 112 -10.27 -0.46 -29.05
CA LEU A 112 -10.36 -0.66 -27.61
C LEU A 112 -10.72 0.65 -26.88
N PHE A 113 -10.17 1.78 -27.32
CA PHE A 113 -10.55 3.06 -26.72
C PHE A 113 -12.03 3.34 -26.90
N GLU A 114 -12.56 3.05 -28.11
CA GLU A 114 -13.98 3.28 -28.40
C GLU A 114 -14.86 2.36 -27.53
N ASP A 115 -14.45 1.10 -27.36
CA ASP A 115 -15.17 0.14 -26.51
C ASP A 115 -15.20 0.61 -25.04
N ILE A 116 -14.08 1.15 -24.56
CA ILE A 116 -14.00 1.70 -23.19
C ILE A 116 -14.92 2.92 -23.07
N ARG A 117 -14.89 3.79 -24.08
CA ARG A 117 -15.73 4.98 -24.07
C ARG A 117 -17.22 4.60 -24.09
N GLU A 118 -17.58 3.61 -24.91
CA GLU A 118 -18.97 3.11 -24.96
C GLU A 118 -19.38 2.55 -23.59
N ALA A 119 -18.52 1.75 -22.95
CA ALA A 119 -18.81 1.24 -21.61
C ALA A 119 -19.03 2.38 -20.60
N ALA A 120 -18.24 3.45 -20.71
CA ALA A 120 -18.42 4.62 -19.86
C ALA A 120 -19.80 5.25 -20.07
N HIS A 121 -20.21 5.39 -21.34
CA HIS A 121 -21.55 5.93 -21.67
C HIS A 121 -22.66 5.04 -21.10
N ASP A 122 -22.52 3.73 -21.25
CA ASP A 122 -23.54 2.79 -20.78
C ASP A 122 -23.72 2.83 -19.27
N LEU A 123 -22.63 3.06 -18.54
CA LEU A 123 -22.65 3.07 -17.08
C LEU A 123 -22.91 4.44 -16.48
N ALA A 124 -22.93 5.49 -17.30
CA ALA A 124 -23.13 6.86 -16.83
C ALA A 124 -24.62 7.17 -16.66
N ASP A 125 -25.24 6.48 -15.70
CA ASP A 125 -26.64 6.65 -15.31
C ASP A 125 -26.69 7.29 -13.92
N PRO A 126 -27.03 8.56 -13.81
CA PRO A 126 -27.09 9.23 -12.53
C PRO A 126 -28.06 8.63 -11.51
N UNK A 127 -28.63 7.88 -11.97
CA UNK A 127 -29.42 7.22 -11.24
C UNK A 127 -28.84 6.28 -10.55
N GLN A 128 -27.96 5.72 -10.85
CA GLN A 128 -27.25 4.59 -10.27
C GLN A 128 -25.85 4.96 -9.79
N ASN A 129 -25.13 5.78 -10.55
CA ASN A 129 -23.71 6.03 -10.30
C ASN A 129 -23.40 7.52 -10.17
N ASP A 130 -22.52 7.86 -9.24
CA ASP A 130 -21.93 9.19 -9.12
C ASP A 130 -20.62 9.27 -9.89
N ALA A 131 -20.00 8.12 -10.16
CA ALA A 131 -18.74 8.04 -10.89
C ALA A 131 -18.59 6.70 -11.59
N VAL A 132 -17.87 6.68 -12.72
CA VAL A 132 -17.40 5.49 -13.43
C VAL A 132 -15.88 5.57 -13.46
N VAL A 133 -15.26 4.47 -13.02
CA VAL A 133 -13.80 4.37 -13.01
C VAL A 133 -13.33 3.32 -14.00
N UNK A 134 -12.34 3.42 -14.99
CA UNK A 134 -11.86 2.60 -15.86
C UNK A 134 -10.50 2.38 -15.52
N UNK A 135 -9.89 1.33 -15.31
CA UNK A 135 -8.75 0.90 -15.01
C UNK A 135 -8.23 0.24 -16.14
N UNK A 136 -7.20 0.45 -16.76
CA UNK A 136 -6.54 -0.10 -17.67
C UNK A 136 -5.57 -0.80 -17.08
N LEU A 137 -5.32 -2.03 -17.29
CA LEU A 137 -4.32 -2.96 -16.80
C LEU A 137 -3.09 -2.94 -17.73
N CYS A 138 -2.20 -3.96 -17.62
CA CYS A 138 -0.91 -3.92 -18.33
C CYS A 138 -1.02 -3.76 -19.84
N VAL A 139 -1.83 -4.58 -20.50
CA VAL A 139 -1.85 -4.56 -21.98
C VAL A 139 -2.44 -3.28 -22.54
N PRO A 140 -3.60 -2.81 -22.09
CA PRO A 140 -4.11 -1.53 -22.61
C PRO A 140 -3.16 -0.36 -22.33
N THR A 141 -2.53 -0.35 -21.16
CA THR A 141 -1.55 0.70 -20.84
C THR A 141 -0.36 0.63 -21.79
N ALA A 142 0.21 -0.56 -21.97
CA ALA A 142 1.37 -0.74 -22.86
C ALA A 142 1.04 -0.41 -24.30
N SER A 143 -0.22 -0.59 -24.68
CA SER A 143 -0.67 -0.28 -26.05
C SER A 143 -1.01 1.20 -26.24
N GLY A 144 -0.86 2.01 -25.20
CA GLY A 144 -1.07 3.45 -25.29
C GLY A 144 -2.53 3.87 -25.43
N VAL A 145 -3.46 3.10 -24.85
CA VAL A 145 -4.87 3.49 -24.86
C VAL A 145 -5.02 4.82 -24.11
N PRO A 146 -5.52 5.88 -24.79
CA PRO A 146 -5.45 7.23 -24.23
C PRO A 146 -6.63 7.55 -23.32
N LEU A 147 -6.60 7.08 -22.07
CA LEU A 147 -7.67 7.31 -21.11
C LEU A 147 -7.91 8.80 -20.82
N ASP A 148 -6.91 9.63 -21.01
CA ASP A 148 -7.05 11.08 -20.81
C ASP A 148 -7.93 11.74 -21.88
N LEU A 149 -8.27 11.04 -22.97
CA LEU A 149 -9.22 11.53 -23.97
C LEU A 149 -10.66 11.19 -23.62
N LEU A 150 -10.91 10.41 -22.58
CA LEU A 150 -12.28 10.16 -22.13
C LEU A 150 -12.92 11.48 -21.68
N PRO A 151 -14.23 11.67 -21.91
CA PRO A 151 -14.91 12.83 -21.35
C PRO A 151 -14.77 12.85 -19.82
N LYS A 152 -14.65 14.02 -19.23
CA LYS A 152 -14.56 14.14 -17.78
C LYS A 152 -15.91 13.83 -17.10
N GLU A 153 -17.00 14.01 -17.85
CA GLU A 153 -18.35 13.82 -17.31
C GLU A 153 -19.28 13.38 -18.43
N ILE A 154 -20.17 12.43 -18.13
CA ILE A 154 -21.24 12.00 -19.05
C ILE A 154 -22.53 11.97 -18.26
N ASN A 155 -23.56 12.70 -18.70
CA ASN A 155 -24.87 12.75 -18.03
C ASN A 155 -24.79 13.12 -16.54
N GLY A 156 -23.81 13.95 -16.17
CA GLY A 156 -23.63 14.33 -14.77
C GLY A 156 -22.88 13.29 -13.94
N VAL A 157 -22.41 12.21 -14.55
CA VAL A 157 -21.63 11.17 -13.88
C VAL A 157 -20.15 11.39 -14.20
N ARG A 158 -19.30 11.38 -13.18
CA ARG A 158 -17.85 11.60 -13.33
C ARG A 158 -17.20 10.40 -14.00
N ILE A 159 -16.27 10.66 -14.92
CA ILE A 159 -15.54 9.59 -15.62
C ILE A 159 -14.06 9.73 -15.25
N ILE A 160 -13.48 8.67 -14.69
CA ILE A 160 -12.10 8.68 -14.20
C ILE A 160 -11.36 7.51 -14.84
N GLY A 161 -10.34 7.80 -15.63
CA GLY A 161 -9.48 6.77 -16.22
C GLY A 161 -8.14 6.76 -15.51
N ILE A 162 -7.66 5.58 -15.15
CA ILE A 162 -6.32 5.43 -14.54
C ILE A 162 -5.60 4.24 -15.18
N ASP A 163 -4.29 4.34 -15.22
CA ASP A 163 -3.40 3.25 -15.61
C ASP A 163 -2.78 2.65 -14.35
N VAL A 164 -2.95 1.34 -14.17
CA VAL A 164 -2.39 0.62 -13.04
C VAL A 164 -1.69 -0.66 -13.51
N PRO A 165 -0.70 -0.51 -14.39
CA PRO A 165 0.01 -1.69 -14.90
C PRO A 165 0.99 -2.24 -13.88
N GLY A 166 1.22 -3.55 -13.92
CA GLY A 166 2.19 -4.19 -13.04
C GLY A 166 3.61 -3.70 -13.24
N PHE A 167 3.91 -3.24 -14.46
CA PHE A 167 5.25 -2.72 -14.74
C PHE A 167 5.43 -1.26 -14.31
N GLY A 168 4.37 -0.56 -13.91
CA GLY A 168 4.45 0.86 -13.58
C GLY A 168 4.03 1.22 -12.16
N VAL A 169 3.35 0.30 -11.49
CA VAL A 169 2.93 0.52 -10.09
C VAL A 169 3.45 -0.67 -9.28
N PRO A 170 4.48 -0.48 -8.45
CA PRO A 170 5.18 -1.62 -7.84
C PRO A 170 4.35 -2.46 -6.86
N THR A 171 3.39 -1.87 -6.14
CA THR A 171 2.63 -2.61 -5.14
C THR A 171 1.13 -2.35 -5.28
N HIS A 172 0.32 -3.30 -4.83
CA HIS A 172 -1.12 -3.08 -4.82
C HIS A 172 -1.50 -1.99 -3.82
N ALA A 173 -0.71 -1.79 -2.78
CA ALA A 173 -0.96 -0.71 -1.83
C ALA A 173 -0.85 0.66 -2.49
N GLU A 174 0.17 0.84 -3.32
CA GLU A 174 0.35 2.11 -4.04
C GLU A 174 -0.74 2.35 -5.08
N ALA A 175 -1.31 1.28 -5.66
CA ALA A 175 -2.40 1.44 -6.61
C ALA A 175 -3.65 2.04 -5.96
N LYS A 176 -3.81 1.85 -4.65
CA LYS A 176 -4.89 2.53 -3.91
C LYS A 176 -4.69 4.04 -3.97
N ASP A 177 -3.45 4.48 -3.80
CA ASP A 177 -3.11 5.91 -3.87
C ASP A 177 -3.34 6.48 -5.26
N VAL A 178 -3.04 5.70 -6.32
CA VAL A 178 -3.26 6.17 -7.70
C VAL A 178 -4.72 6.55 -7.90
N LEU A 179 -5.65 5.68 -7.51
CA LEU A 179 -7.06 5.99 -7.70
C LEU A 179 -7.56 7.05 -6.71
N ALA A 180 -7.18 6.94 -5.43
CA ALA A 180 -7.61 7.93 -4.44
C ALA A 180 -7.11 9.33 -4.81
N GLY A 181 -5.88 9.42 -5.29
CA GLY A 181 -5.32 10.69 -5.75
C GLY A 181 -6.07 11.26 -6.95
N ALA A 182 -6.41 10.41 -7.92
CA ALA A 182 -7.18 10.84 -9.09
C ALA A 182 -8.57 11.35 -8.69
N MET A 183 -9.23 10.64 -7.78
CA MET A 183 -10.54 11.07 -7.28
C MET A 183 -10.46 12.41 -6.54
N LEU A 184 -9.43 12.59 -5.70
CA LEU A 184 -9.25 13.85 -4.98
C LEU A 184 -8.91 15.00 -5.91
N GLU A 185 -8.12 14.76 -6.95
CA GLU A 185 -7.83 15.79 -7.96
C GLU A 185 -9.10 16.23 -8.65
N TYR A 186 -9.96 15.28 -9.02
CA TYR A 186 -11.25 15.58 -9.62
C TYR A 186 -12.12 16.39 -8.66
N ALA A 187 -12.22 15.93 -7.40
CA ALA A 187 -13.03 16.61 -6.38
C ALA A 187 -12.53 18.05 -6.14
N ARG A 188 -11.20 18.25 -6.14
CA ARG A 188 -10.63 19.60 -6.01
C ARG A 188 -11.05 20.49 -7.17
N SER A 189 -11.05 19.96 -8.38
CA SER A 189 -11.47 20.75 -9.54
C SER A 189 -12.95 21.11 -9.46
N GLU A 190 -13.77 20.22 -8.91
CA GLU A 190 -15.20 20.53 -8.70
C GLU A 190 -15.39 21.67 -7.70
N ILE A 191 -14.65 21.61 -6.59
CA ILE A 191 -14.71 22.66 -5.57
C ILE A 191 -14.30 24.01 -6.18
N GLN A 192 -13.26 24.02 -7.01
CA GLN A 192 -12.78 25.23 -7.66
C GLN A 192 -13.81 25.79 -8.67
N ALA A 193 -14.59 24.90 -9.29
CA ALA A 193 -15.58 25.29 -10.30
C ALA A 193 -16.85 25.89 -9.68
N GLY A 194 -17.14 25.61 -8.41
CA GLY A 194 -18.33 26.15 -7.77
C GLY A 194 -18.71 25.38 -6.51
N PRO A 195 -19.86 25.74 -5.90
CA PRO A 195 -20.30 25.09 -4.66
C PRO A 195 -20.61 23.61 -4.90
N VAL A 196 -20.26 22.76 -3.91
CA VAL A 196 -20.54 21.33 -3.94
C VAL A 196 -21.22 20.93 -2.63
N ALA A 197 -22.04 19.89 -2.69
CA ALA A 197 -22.74 19.39 -1.50
C ALA A 197 -21.81 18.50 -0.68
N ARG A 198 -21.67 18.83 0.60
CA ARG A 198 -20.88 18.02 1.55
C ARG A 198 -21.80 17.05 2.28
N PRO A 199 -21.22 15.97 2.85
CA PRO A 199 -22.03 15.10 3.71
C PRO A 199 -22.41 15.83 5.00
N GLU A 200 -23.45 15.33 5.65
CA GLU A 200 -23.88 15.89 6.94
C GLU A 200 -22.75 15.69 7.97
N GLN A 201 -22.43 16.74 8.69
CA GLN A 201 -21.41 16.70 9.73
C GLN A 201 -21.99 16.27 11.07
N THR A 202 -21.19 15.56 11.86
CA THR A 202 -21.54 15.30 13.26
C THR A 202 -21.42 16.59 14.05
N GLU A 203 -21.97 16.60 15.27
CA GLU A 203 -21.84 17.77 16.16
C GLU A 203 -20.37 18.11 16.40
N ALA A 204 -19.53 17.07 16.66
CA ALA A 204 -18.10 17.27 16.89
C ALA A 204 -17.44 17.88 15.64
N GLN A 205 -17.79 17.41 14.46
CA GLN A 205 -17.20 17.93 13.22
C GLN A 205 -17.60 19.39 12.95
N ARG A 206 -18.77 19.79 13.40
CA ARG A 206 -19.19 21.20 13.29
C ARG A 206 -18.44 22.10 14.25
N ASP A 207 -18.13 21.59 15.45
CA ASP A 207 -17.62 22.42 16.56
C ASP A 207 -16.10 22.38 16.71
N LYS A 208 -15.42 21.39 16.14
CA LYS A 208 -13.99 21.16 16.35
C LYS A 208 -13.24 21.10 15.03
N PRO A 209 -11.93 21.38 15.06
CA PRO A 209 -11.10 21.10 13.87
C PRO A 209 -11.17 19.63 13.50
N THR A 210 -11.15 19.35 12.19
CA THR A 210 -11.22 17.99 11.68
C THR A 210 -9.91 17.55 11.06
N VAL A 211 -9.62 16.26 11.14
CA VAL A 211 -8.41 15.64 10.61
C VAL A 211 -8.80 14.51 9.68
N ALA A 212 -8.38 14.61 8.40
CA ALA A 212 -8.58 13.52 7.45
C ALA A 212 -7.58 12.39 7.75
N LEU A 213 -8.03 11.15 7.66
CA LEU A 213 -7.18 9.98 7.95
C LEU A 213 -6.85 9.29 6.63
N ILE A 214 -5.56 9.28 6.27
CA ILE A 214 -5.12 8.83 4.95
C ILE A 214 -4.53 7.41 5.05
N GLY A 215 -5.26 6.46 4.50
CA GLY A 215 -4.84 5.06 4.44
C GLY A 215 -5.89 4.13 4.98
N GLU A 216 -5.93 2.94 4.41
CA GLU A 216 -6.83 1.88 4.87
C GLU A 216 -6.34 1.36 6.22
N MET A 217 -7.24 1.20 7.16
CA MET A 217 -6.87 0.75 8.50
C MET A 217 -7.98 -0.12 9.09
N PHE A 218 -7.65 -0.88 10.10
CA PHE A 218 -8.65 -1.66 10.82
C PHE A 218 -9.67 -0.70 11.46
N PRO A 219 -10.97 -1.00 11.41
CA PRO A 219 -11.98 -0.03 11.86
C PRO A 219 -11.80 0.50 13.28
N VAL A 220 -11.29 -0.33 14.19
CA VAL A 220 -11.05 0.10 15.58
C VAL A 220 -9.98 1.18 15.66
N ASP A 221 -9.02 1.18 14.73
CA ASP A 221 -7.95 2.18 14.72
C ASP A 221 -8.50 3.58 14.43
N ALA A 222 -9.48 3.70 13.56
CA ALA A 222 -10.11 5.00 13.31
C ALA A 222 -10.78 5.54 14.58
N ILE A 223 -11.40 4.65 15.35
CA ILE A 223 -12.01 5.02 16.64
C ILE A 223 -10.94 5.46 17.64
N THR A 224 -9.85 4.71 17.70
CA THR A 224 -8.72 5.05 18.59
C THR A 224 -8.15 6.43 18.23
N ILE A 225 -7.96 6.68 16.94
CA ILE A 225 -7.46 7.99 16.49
C ILE A 225 -8.42 9.10 16.87
N ASP A 226 -9.73 8.87 16.70
CA ASP A 226 -10.71 9.90 17.06
C ASP A 226 -10.64 10.24 18.56
N ARG A 227 -10.42 9.24 19.42
CA ARG A 227 -10.25 9.47 20.86
C ARG A 227 -8.99 10.27 21.16
N LEU A 228 -7.90 9.97 20.44
CA LEU A 228 -6.65 10.73 20.58
C LEU A 228 -6.86 12.17 20.15
N LEU A 229 -7.57 12.38 19.04
CA LEU A 229 -7.87 13.73 18.55
C LEU A 229 -8.76 14.50 19.55
N ASP A 230 -9.71 13.80 20.16
CA ASP A 230 -10.57 14.44 21.17
C ASP A 230 -9.74 15.01 22.33
N SER A 231 -8.69 14.29 22.74
CA SER A 231 -7.81 14.77 23.79
C SER A 231 -7.02 16.02 23.38
N LEU A 232 -6.94 16.28 22.08
CA LEU A 232 -6.28 17.47 21.53
C LEU A 232 -7.28 18.55 21.09
N GLY A 233 -8.58 18.35 21.36
CA GLY A 233 -9.62 19.29 20.99
C GLY A 233 -10.07 19.21 19.53
N ALA A 234 -9.85 18.05 18.88
CA ALA A 234 -10.19 17.85 17.46
C ALA A 234 -11.01 16.57 17.29
N THR A 235 -11.43 16.30 16.07
CA THR A 235 -12.18 15.10 15.76
C THR A 235 -11.80 14.59 14.38
N ALA A 236 -12.03 13.29 14.14
CA ALA A 236 -11.72 12.68 12.87
C ALA A 236 -12.70 13.13 11.79
N GLY A 237 -12.18 13.44 10.62
CA GLY A 237 -12.93 13.58 9.40
C GLY A 237 -12.99 12.24 8.66
N PRO A 238 -13.20 12.28 7.34
CA PRO A 238 -13.28 11.04 6.58
C PRO A 238 -11.95 10.29 6.53
N VAL A 239 -12.08 8.98 6.37
CA VAL A 239 -10.95 8.12 6.01
C VAL A 239 -10.84 8.10 4.49
N VAL A 240 -9.64 8.30 3.96
CA VAL A 240 -9.36 8.22 2.52
C VAL A 240 -8.56 6.94 2.27
N PRO A 241 -8.98 6.06 1.39
CA PRO A 241 -10.10 6.13 0.42
C PRO A 241 -11.47 6.16 1.08
N THR A 242 -12.36 6.98 0.53
CA THR A 242 -13.67 7.25 1.13
C THR A 242 -14.74 6.24 0.69
N ARG A 243 -15.91 6.31 1.30
CA ARG A 243 -17.03 5.42 1.02
C ARG A 243 -18.06 6.02 0.07
N GLU A 244 -18.02 7.34 -0.11
CA GLU A 244 -18.88 8.02 -1.08
C GLU A 244 -18.18 9.29 -1.57
N TRP A 245 -18.63 9.77 -2.72
CA TRP A 245 -17.95 10.89 -3.37
C TRP A 245 -17.90 12.15 -2.51
N ARG A 246 -19.01 12.49 -1.86
CA ARG A 246 -19.08 13.73 -1.08
C ARG A 246 -18.09 13.74 0.09
N GLU A 247 -17.69 12.58 0.58
CA GLU A 247 -16.66 12.50 1.63
C GLU A 247 -15.31 13.02 1.15
N LEU A 248 -15.04 12.99 -0.16
CA LEU A 248 -13.80 13.56 -0.69
C LEU A 248 -13.74 15.07 -0.43
N TYR A 249 -14.87 15.76 -0.60
CA TYR A 249 -14.93 17.19 -0.30
C TYR A 249 -14.68 17.43 1.18
N ALA A 250 -15.35 16.67 2.03
CA ALA A 250 -15.19 16.80 3.48
C ALA A 250 -13.74 16.52 3.90
N ALA A 251 -13.08 15.55 3.27
CA ALA A 251 -11.67 15.26 3.55
C ALA A 251 -10.80 16.46 3.21
N LEU A 252 -11.03 17.06 2.03
CA LEU A 252 -10.26 18.24 1.59
C LEU A 252 -10.53 19.49 2.44
N ASP A 253 -11.67 19.52 3.13
CA ASP A 253 -12.00 20.61 4.05
C ASP A 253 -11.29 20.46 5.40
N CYS A 254 -10.77 19.29 5.72
CA CYS A 254 -10.12 19.06 7.01
C CYS A 254 -8.89 19.95 7.17
N GLN A 255 -8.66 20.41 8.39
CA GLN A 255 -7.55 21.30 8.69
C GLN A 255 -6.20 20.62 8.49
N VAL A 256 -6.13 19.31 8.83
CA VAL A 256 -4.89 18.51 8.77
C VAL A 256 -5.23 17.18 8.12
N ALA A 257 -4.28 16.62 7.37
CA ALA A 257 -4.37 15.26 6.87
C ALA A 257 -3.30 14.42 7.59
N ALA A 258 -3.74 13.34 8.24
CA ALA A 258 -2.87 12.41 8.94
C ALA A 258 -2.48 11.29 7.97
N MET A 259 -1.20 11.23 7.62
CA MET A 259 -0.65 10.27 6.65
C MET A 259 -0.37 8.94 7.36
N ILE A 260 -1.45 8.23 7.71
CA ILE A 260 -1.34 6.95 8.45
C ILE A 260 -0.55 5.93 7.64
N HIS A 261 -0.80 5.86 6.34
CA HIS A 261 0.02 5.07 5.43
C HIS A 261 0.90 6.03 4.62
N PRO A 262 2.20 6.01 4.83
CA PRO A 262 3.08 7.09 4.32
C PRO A 262 3.32 7.06 2.82
N PHE A 263 2.91 5.99 2.13
CA PHE A 263 3.15 5.87 0.69
C PHE A 263 2.05 6.52 -0.16
N TYR A 264 1.03 7.11 0.43
CA TYR A 264 -0.06 7.76 -0.33
C TYR A 264 0.39 9.12 -0.85
N THR A 265 1.37 9.12 -1.75
CA THR A 265 2.01 10.35 -2.23
C THR A 265 1.13 11.17 -3.16
N ALA A 266 0.39 10.52 -4.08
CA ALA A 266 -0.54 11.25 -4.97
C ALA A 266 -1.66 11.89 -4.15
N THR A 267 -2.18 11.17 -3.15
CA THR A 267 -3.17 11.72 -2.23
C THR A 267 -2.61 12.91 -1.47
N ALA A 268 -1.39 12.78 -0.92
CA ALA A 268 -0.74 13.86 -0.17
C ALA A 268 -0.61 15.13 -1.01
N ARG A 269 -0.25 14.97 -2.30
CA ARG A 269 -0.14 16.14 -3.19
C ARG A 269 -1.47 16.90 -3.30
N GLN A 270 -2.59 16.19 -3.28
CA GLN A 270 -3.90 16.85 -3.39
C GLN A 270 -4.24 17.65 -2.12
N PHE A 271 -3.90 17.11 -0.96
CA PHE A 271 -4.09 17.85 0.30
C PHE A 271 -3.15 19.05 0.38
N ALA A 272 -1.89 18.88 -0.02
CA ALA A 272 -0.94 20.00 -0.05
C ALA A 272 -1.42 21.09 -1.01
N ALA A 273 -1.92 20.71 -2.19
CA ALA A 273 -2.46 21.66 -3.16
C ALA A 273 -3.69 22.39 -2.63
N ALA A 274 -4.45 21.75 -1.73
CA ALA A 274 -5.59 22.38 -1.07
C ALA A 274 -5.16 23.24 0.14
N GLY A 275 -3.87 23.35 0.40
CA GLY A 275 -3.33 24.16 1.50
C GLY A 275 -3.43 23.50 2.87
N ARG A 276 -3.56 22.18 2.93
CA ARG A 276 -3.71 21.46 4.19
C ARG A 276 -2.37 20.98 4.73
N ALA A 277 -2.20 21.06 6.04
CA ALA A 277 -1.00 20.52 6.70
C ALA A 277 -1.03 19.00 6.68
N LEU A 278 0.14 18.38 6.56
CA LEU A 278 0.28 16.93 6.56
C LEU A 278 1.07 16.51 7.80
N VAL A 279 0.57 15.50 8.52
CA VAL A 279 1.27 14.91 9.65
C VAL A 279 1.56 13.46 9.28
N GLY A 280 2.83 13.08 9.32
CA GLY A 280 3.26 11.74 8.93
C GLY A 280 3.22 10.72 10.06
N SER A 281 3.39 9.45 9.70
CA SER A 281 3.40 8.32 10.60
C SER A 281 2.01 8.06 11.21
N ALA A 282 1.95 7.23 12.24
CA ALA A 282 0.70 6.81 12.86
C ALA A 282 0.95 6.57 14.36
N PRO A 283 -0.09 6.67 15.19
CA PRO A 283 0.08 6.51 16.64
C PRO A 283 0.17 5.03 17.05
N VAL A 284 1.27 4.38 16.72
CA VAL A 284 1.52 2.97 17.02
C VAL A 284 2.69 2.88 17.99
N GLY A 285 2.50 2.16 19.11
CA GLY A 285 3.53 1.98 20.12
C GLY A 285 3.68 3.21 21.02
N VAL A 286 4.64 3.15 21.94
CA VAL A 286 4.86 4.19 22.93
C VAL A 286 5.45 5.44 22.30
N GLU A 287 6.60 5.28 21.65
CA GLU A 287 7.29 6.45 21.08
C GLU A 287 6.60 6.96 19.82
N GLY A 288 6.01 6.06 19.02
CA GLY A 288 5.26 6.48 17.84
C GLY A 288 4.04 7.30 18.20
N THR A 289 3.29 6.88 19.24
CA THR A 289 2.12 7.63 19.70
C THR A 289 2.53 8.97 20.28
N THR A 290 3.64 8.99 21.04
CA THR A 290 4.17 10.24 21.59
C THR A 290 4.50 11.25 20.49
N ALA A 291 5.25 10.81 19.50
CA ALA A 291 5.66 11.69 18.38
C ALA A 291 4.45 12.16 17.59
N TRP A 292 3.48 11.28 17.37
CA TRP A 292 2.28 11.62 16.61
C TRP A 292 1.43 12.67 17.35
N LEU A 293 1.23 12.49 18.66
CA LEU A 293 0.47 13.46 19.47
C LEU A 293 1.17 14.80 19.50
N GLU A 294 2.49 14.82 19.61
CA GLU A 294 3.26 16.05 19.57
C GLU A 294 3.08 16.79 18.25
N ALA A 295 3.27 16.08 17.14
CA ALA A 295 3.15 16.66 15.81
C ALA A 295 1.73 17.11 15.50
N MET A 296 0.75 16.28 15.82
CA MET A 296 -0.66 16.58 15.56
C MET A 296 -1.13 17.74 16.43
N GLY A 297 -0.78 17.73 17.71
CA GLY A 297 -1.14 18.81 18.64
C GLY A 297 -0.58 20.14 18.17
N THR A 298 0.65 20.16 17.69
CA THR A 298 1.28 21.37 17.15
C THR A 298 0.50 21.89 15.94
N GLN A 299 0.15 21.01 15.00
CA GLN A 299 -0.57 21.42 13.80
C GLN A 299 -1.99 21.91 14.12
N LEU A 300 -2.61 21.35 15.15
CA LEU A 300 -3.96 21.73 15.55
C LEU A 300 -3.99 22.98 16.44
N GLY A 301 -2.81 23.42 16.90
CA GLY A 301 -2.73 24.55 17.84
C GLY A 301 -3.22 24.19 19.23
N ALA A 302 -3.13 22.89 19.62
CA ALA A 302 -3.52 22.45 20.95
C ALA A 302 -2.57 23.04 21.99
N ASP A 303 -3.08 23.30 23.19
CA ASP A 303 -2.21 23.85 24.23
C ASP A 303 -1.27 22.78 24.79
N ARG A 304 -0.16 23.24 25.35
CA ARG A 304 0.90 22.34 25.85
C ARG A 304 0.39 21.38 26.91
N ALA A 305 -0.49 21.84 27.78
CA ALA A 305 -1.04 21.00 28.85
C ALA A 305 -1.87 19.85 28.29
N SER A 306 -2.67 20.11 27.26
CA SER A 306 -3.49 19.06 26.60
C SER A 306 -2.60 18.03 25.92
N ILE A 307 -1.56 18.49 25.21
CA ILE A 307 -0.62 17.58 24.52
C ILE A 307 0.10 16.70 25.57
N ASP A 308 0.62 17.31 26.63
CA ASP A 308 1.36 16.57 27.66
C ASP A 308 0.45 15.55 28.37
N ALA A 309 -0.79 15.91 28.65
CA ALA A 309 -1.75 15.00 29.31
C ALA A 309 -2.08 13.81 28.39
N ALA A 310 -2.31 14.08 27.12
CA ALA A 310 -2.59 13.01 26.14
C ALA A 310 -1.42 12.04 26.03
N ILE A 311 -0.20 12.56 25.93
CA ILE A 311 1.01 11.77 25.88
C ILE A 311 1.16 10.90 27.13
N SER A 312 1.02 11.50 28.30
CA SER A 312 1.18 10.79 29.56
C SER A 312 0.18 9.62 29.68
N THR A 313 -1.07 9.87 29.35
CA THR A 313 -2.12 8.85 29.39
C THR A 313 -1.81 7.69 28.44
N GLN A 314 -1.41 8.00 27.23
CA GLN A 314 -1.17 6.96 26.23
C GLN A 314 0.10 6.17 26.51
N ARG A 315 1.18 6.84 26.91
CA ARG A 315 2.42 6.14 27.24
C ARG A 315 2.19 5.12 28.36
N SER A 316 1.47 5.53 29.40
CA SER A 316 1.17 4.65 30.53
C SER A 316 0.35 3.42 30.09
N ALA A 317 -0.69 3.65 29.32
CA ALA A 317 -1.58 2.57 28.88
C ALA A 317 -0.87 1.59 27.93
N ILE A 318 -0.14 2.13 26.95
CA ILE A 318 0.55 1.28 25.97
C ILE A 318 1.68 0.50 26.66
N ARG A 319 2.45 1.18 27.52
CA ARG A 319 3.53 0.50 28.24
C ARG A 319 3.00 -0.65 29.07
N ALA A 320 1.87 -0.47 29.76
CA ALA A 320 1.25 -1.54 30.54
C ALA A 320 0.84 -2.72 29.65
N ALA A 321 0.28 -2.45 28.48
CA ALA A 321 -0.11 -3.52 27.55
C ALA A 321 1.09 -4.31 27.06
N LEU A 322 2.19 -3.62 26.76
CA LEU A 322 3.41 -4.28 26.28
C LEU A 322 4.10 -5.05 27.41
N ASP A 323 4.15 -4.48 28.61
CA ASP A 323 4.78 -5.15 29.76
C ASP A 323 4.03 -6.43 30.14
N ASN A 324 2.72 -6.47 29.88
CA ASN A 324 1.92 -7.68 30.13
C ASN A 324 2.09 -8.74 29.06
N ASN A 325 2.73 -8.40 27.94
CA ASN A 325 2.86 -9.30 26.79
C ASN A 325 4.29 -9.22 26.23
N PRO A 326 5.32 -9.48 27.05
CA PRO A 326 6.69 -9.34 26.57
C PRO A 326 7.01 -10.36 25.48
N ILE A 327 7.82 -9.94 24.51
CA ILE A 327 8.28 -10.81 23.42
C ILE A 327 9.80 -11.00 23.56
N ASP A 328 10.21 -12.24 23.73
CA ASP A 328 11.63 -12.60 23.80
C ASP A 328 11.96 -13.47 22.60
N ALA A 329 12.22 -12.84 21.47
CA ALA A 329 12.46 -13.55 20.22
C ALA A 329 13.10 -12.61 19.18
N THR A 330 13.79 -13.22 18.22
CA THR A 330 14.31 -12.53 17.05
C THR A 330 13.28 -12.68 15.92
N ILE A 331 12.89 -11.56 15.31
CA ILE A 331 11.82 -11.54 14.30
C ILE A 331 12.30 -10.75 13.09
N THR A 332 12.23 -11.36 11.90
CA THR A 332 12.38 -10.61 10.65
C THR A 332 10.98 -10.29 10.11
N LEU A 333 10.85 -9.10 9.53
CA LEU A 333 9.55 -8.61 9.12
C LEU A 333 9.64 -8.03 7.72
N SER A 334 8.68 -8.38 6.87
CA SER A 334 8.57 -7.81 5.54
C SER A 334 7.11 -7.71 5.10
N GLY A 335 6.85 -6.82 4.14
CA GLY A 335 5.51 -6.65 3.62
C GLY A 335 5.46 -5.63 2.51
N TYR A 336 4.24 -5.35 2.07
CA TYR A 336 4.02 -4.39 0.99
C TYR A 336 2.81 -3.49 1.26
N GLU A 337 2.40 -3.38 2.52
CA GLU A 337 1.20 -2.61 2.87
C GLU A 337 1.51 -1.19 3.35
N GLY A 338 2.77 -0.92 3.71
CA GLY A 338 3.20 0.40 4.13
C GLY A 338 3.26 0.62 5.63
N SER A 339 2.83 -0.35 6.44
CA SER A 339 2.87 -0.25 7.91
C SER A 339 3.93 -1.14 8.54
N GLU A 340 4.83 -1.70 7.73
CA GLU A 340 5.88 -2.60 8.21
C GLU A 340 6.75 -1.95 9.29
N LEU A 341 7.15 -0.70 9.06
CA LEU A 341 8.01 0.01 10.00
C LEU A 341 7.30 0.23 11.35
N LEU A 342 6.01 0.53 11.32
CA LEU A 342 5.24 0.75 12.54
C LEU A 342 5.14 -0.53 13.37
N VAL A 343 4.90 -1.66 12.71
CA VAL A 343 4.84 -2.94 13.40
C VAL A 343 6.21 -3.29 13.99
N ALA A 344 7.29 -3.07 13.22
CA ALA A 344 8.65 -3.32 13.72
C ALA A 344 8.94 -2.50 14.98
N ARG A 345 8.54 -1.22 15.01
CA ARG A 345 8.71 -0.37 16.19
C ARG A 345 8.00 -0.97 17.40
N LEU A 346 6.75 -1.41 17.19
CA LEU A 346 5.94 -1.99 18.25
C LEU A 346 6.59 -3.27 18.82
N LEU A 347 7.11 -4.14 17.92
CA LEU A 347 7.77 -5.38 18.35
C LEU A 347 9.00 -5.10 19.20
N ILE A 348 9.80 -4.11 18.82
CA ILE A 348 11.00 -3.74 19.58
C ILE A 348 10.60 -3.24 20.98
N GLU A 349 9.56 -2.42 21.05
CA GLU A 349 9.08 -1.91 22.34
C GLU A 349 8.50 -3.02 23.22
N SER A 350 8.07 -4.13 22.62
CA SER A 350 7.62 -5.32 23.35
C SER A 350 8.77 -6.18 23.85
N GLY A 351 10.00 -5.89 23.44
CA GLY A 351 11.18 -6.65 23.84
C GLY A 351 11.80 -7.52 22.75
N ALA A 352 11.19 -7.59 21.57
CA ALA A 352 11.71 -8.39 20.47
C ALA A 352 12.99 -7.78 19.90
N THR A 353 13.85 -8.64 19.36
CA THR A 353 14.97 -8.23 18.54
C THR A 353 14.51 -8.28 17.07
N VAL A 354 14.56 -7.15 16.39
CA VAL A 354 14.16 -7.07 14.98
C VAL A 354 15.39 -6.61 14.18
N PRO A 355 16.14 -7.54 13.59
CA PRO A 355 17.36 -7.14 12.86
C PRO A 355 17.07 -6.54 11.47
N TYR A 356 15.87 -6.81 10.91
CA TYR A 356 15.56 -6.44 9.54
C TYR A 356 14.08 -6.16 9.39
N VAL A 357 13.76 -5.07 8.70
CA VAL A 357 12.40 -4.82 8.20
C VAL A 357 12.49 -4.39 6.74
N GLY A 358 11.76 -5.11 5.89
CA GLY A 358 11.66 -4.80 4.46
C GLY A 358 10.27 -4.34 4.11
N SER A 359 10.18 -3.25 3.35
CA SER A 359 8.91 -2.80 2.81
C SER A 359 9.05 -2.66 1.30
N ALA A 360 8.12 -3.23 0.55
CA ALA A 360 8.10 -3.02 -0.89
C ALA A 360 7.64 -1.60 -1.26
N CYS A 361 7.10 -0.86 -0.30
CA CYS A 361 6.69 0.52 -0.52
C CYS A 361 7.88 1.46 -0.55
N PRO A 362 7.75 2.65 -1.14
CA PRO A 362 8.86 3.58 -1.23
C PRO A 362 9.10 4.33 0.07
N LYS A 363 10.32 4.85 0.23
CA LYS A 363 10.61 5.81 1.29
C LYS A 363 9.97 7.16 0.92
N THR A 364 9.33 7.79 1.90
CA THR A 364 8.72 9.10 1.70
C THR A 364 9.07 10.00 2.88
N PRO A 365 8.83 11.32 2.77
CA PRO A 365 9.02 12.18 3.94
C PRO A 365 8.19 11.75 5.15
N HIS A 366 7.09 11.04 4.92
CA HIS A 366 6.18 10.64 5.99
C HIS A 366 6.60 9.34 6.68
N SER A 367 7.56 8.61 6.14
CA SER A 367 8.11 7.40 6.76
C SER A 367 9.53 7.60 7.29
N ALA A 368 10.12 8.76 7.04
CA ALA A 368 11.54 9.00 7.37
C ALA A 368 11.82 8.90 8.86
N ALA A 369 10.92 9.42 9.71
CA ALA A 369 11.13 9.39 11.16
C ALA A 369 11.07 7.96 11.70
N ASP A 370 10.17 7.14 11.19
CA ASP A 370 10.07 5.73 11.60
C ASP A 370 11.31 4.95 11.17
N ALA A 371 11.80 5.19 9.97
CA ALA A 371 13.01 4.54 9.48
C ALA A 371 14.21 4.92 10.36
N LYS A 372 14.34 6.22 10.66
CA LYS A 372 15.45 6.68 11.50
C LYS A 372 15.39 6.06 12.90
N TRP A 373 14.20 6.01 13.49
CA TRP A 373 14.05 5.41 14.82
C TRP A 373 14.54 3.96 14.82
N LEU A 374 14.14 3.20 13.79
CA LEU A 374 14.54 1.80 13.65
C LEU A 374 16.04 1.66 13.42
N GLU A 375 16.61 2.47 12.55
CA GLU A 375 18.05 2.44 12.26
C GLU A 375 18.86 2.78 13.51
N ASP A 376 18.37 3.73 14.32
CA ASP A 376 19.01 4.07 15.60
C ASP A 376 18.98 2.90 16.59
N GLN A 377 18.03 1.97 16.43
CA GLN A 377 17.95 0.74 17.24
C GLN A 377 18.80 -0.40 16.65
N GLY A 378 19.50 -0.17 15.55
CA GLY A 378 20.32 -1.18 14.91
C GLY A 378 19.59 -2.04 13.87
N VAL A 379 18.39 -1.64 13.47
CA VAL A 379 17.61 -2.39 12.49
C VAL A 379 18.07 -2.03 11.08
N THR A 380 18.22 -3.03 10.22
CA THR A 380 18.39 -2.81 8.78
C THR A 380 17.01 -2.55 8.18
N VAL A 381 16.78 -1.33 7.71
CA VAL A 381 15.52 -0.94 7.09
C VAL A 381 15.72 -0.88 5.58
N LYS A 382 14.90 -1.62 4.83
CA LYS A 382 15.00 -1.60 3.38
C LYS A 382 13.66 -1.21 2.77
N PHE A 383 13.65 -0.09 2.04
CA PHE A 383 12.52 0.31 1.22
C PHE A 383 12.68 -0.28 -0.17
N ARG A 384 11.61 -0.48 -0.86
CA ARG A 384 11.59 -1.15 -2.16
C ARG A 384 12.26 -2.51 -2.07
N ALA A 385 12.05 -3.18 -0.94
CA ALA A 385 12.64 -4.51 -0.72
C ALA A 385 12.03 -5.51 -1.68
N SER A 386 12.90 -6.30 -2.31
CA SER A 386 12.45 -7.38 -3.18
C SER A 386 12.20 -8.65 -2.37
N LEU A 387 11.54 -9.62 -2.98
CA LEU A 387 11.40 -10.94 -2.37
C LEU A 387 12.78 -11.52 -2.03
N GLU A 388 13.74 -11.36 -2.94
CA GLU A 388 15.10 -11.85 -2.71
C GLU A 388 15.73 -11.22 -1.47
N ASP A 389 15.60 -9.91 -1.31
CA ASP A 389 16.11 -9.22 -0.10
C ASP A 389 15.53 -9.82 1.16
N ASP A 390 14.23 -10.07 1.18
CA ASP A 390 13.55 -10.59 2.36
C ASP A 390 13.98 -12.02 2.67
N LEU A 391 14.16 -12.85 1.63
CA LEU A 391 14.61 -14.23 1.82
C LEU A 391 16.07 -14.28 2.30
N ILE A 392 16.92 -13.42 1.76
CA ILE A 392 18.31 -13.32 2.20
C ILE A 392 18.37 -12.92 3.69
N ALA A 393 17.55 -11.95 4.08
CA ALA A 393 17.51 -11.52 5.49
C ALA A 393 17.05 -12.64 6.42
N MET A 394 16.02 -13.38 6.01
CA MET A 394 15.54 -14.52 6.79
C MET A 394 16.65 -15.55 6.99
N GLU A 395 17.37 -15.87 5.93
CA GLU A 395 18.46 -16.85 6.01
C GLU A 395 19.64 -16.35 6.84
N ALA A 396 19.99 -15.07 6.70
CA ALA A 396 21.14 -14.49 7.41
C ALA A 396 20.89 -14.32 8.91
N PHE A 397 19.69 -13.89 9.27
CA PHE A 397 19.40 -13.58 10.69
C PHE A 397 18.81 -14.74 11.47
N LYS A 398 18.38 -15.80 10.79
CA LYS A 398 17.83 -17.01 11.43
C LYS A 398 16.83 -16.69 12.54
N PRO A 399 15.73 -16.01 12.21
CA PRO A 399 14.80 -15.57 13.23
C PRO A 399 14.02 -16.71 13.88
N ASP A 400 13.49 -16.44 15.06
CA ASP A 400 12.57 -17.36 15.76
C ASP A 400 11.17 -17.30 15.14
N LEU A 401 10.84 -16.18 14.51
CA LEU A 401 9.55 -15.95 13.86
C LEU A 401 9.77 -15.09 12.63
N VAL A 402 9.06 -15.42 11.56
CA VAL A 402 9.09 -14.62 10.33
C VAL A 402 7.71 -14.01 10.14
N ILE A 403 7.66 -12.71 9.88
CA ILE A 403 6.43 -12.05 9.43
C ILE A 403 6.70 -11.60 8.01
N GLY A 404 5.84 -11.98 7.07
CA GLY A 404 6.14 -11.66 5.69
C GLY A 404 4.98 -11.86 4.73
N THR A 405 5.32 -11.78 3.46
CA THR A 405 4.39 -12.02 2.36
C THR A 405 4.23 -13.54 2.16
N THR A 406 3.30 -13.92 1.30
CA THR A 406 3.01 -15.34 1.08
C THR A 406 4.25 -16.17 0.73
N PRO A 407 5.10 -15.77 -0.25
CA PRO A 407 6.28 -16.59 -0.53
C PRO A 407 7.31 -16.62 0.61
N VAL A 408 7.44 -15.54 1.36
CA VAL A 408 8.34 -15.51 2.53
C VAL A 408 7.82 -16.46 3.61
N VAL A 409 6.53 -16.43 3.89
CA VAL A 409 5.89 -17.31 4.88
C VAL A 409 6.05 -18.77 4.46
N GLN A 410 5.85 -19.06 3.17
CA GLN A 410 6.02 -20.43 2.68
C GLN A 410 7.46 -20.91 2.90
N LYS A 411 8.44 -20.07 2.57
CA LYS A 411 9.85 -20.44 2.77
C LYS A 411 10.19 -20.64 4.25
N ALA A 412 9.64 -19.80 5.12
CA ALA A 412 9.82 -19.97 6.57
C ALA A 412 9.27 -21.32 7.04
N LYS A 413 8.09 -21.70 6.55
CA LYS A 413 7.49 -23.00 6.90
C LYS A 413 8.36 -24.17 6.44
N GLU A 414 8.93 -24.07 5.25
CA GLU A 414 9.84 -25.09 4.74
C GLU A 414 11.09 -25.24 5.62
N ALA A 415 11.49 -24.15 6.28
CA ALA A 415 12.62 -24.13 7.21
C ALA A 415 12.19 -24.41 8.66
N SER A 416 10.96 -24.81 8.89
CA SER A 416 10.37 -25.12 10.20
C SER A 416 10.38 -23.90 11.14
N ILE A 417 10.25 -22.70 10.59
CA ILE A 417 10.20 -21.48 11.37
C ILE A 417 8.74 -21.00 11.46
N PRO A 418 8.21 -20.73 12.67
CA PRO A 418 6.88 -20.15 12.80
C PRO A 418 6.78 -18.86 12.01
N SER A 419 5.64 -18.62 11.40
CA SER A 419 5.49 -17.46 10.53
C SER A 419 4.07 -16.92 10.55
N LEU A 420 3.95 -15.63 10.24
CA LEU A 420 2.68 -14.93 10.15
C LEU A 420 2.64 -14.15 8.83
N TYR A 421 1.50 -14.20 8.18
CA TYR A 421 1.29 -13.43 6.96
C TYR A 421 0.99 -11.98 7.36
N PHE A 422 1.82 -11.05 6.88
CA PHE A 422 1.76 -9.64 7.31
C PHE A 422 0.38 -9.02 7.07
N THR A 423 -0.18 -9.24 5.89
CA THR A 423 -1.49 -8.65 5.57
C THR A 423 -2.56 -9.10 6.57
N ASN A 424 -2.54 -10.38 6.95
CA ASN A 424 -3.51 -10.87 7.93
C ASN A 424 -3.28 -10.26 9.31
N LEU A 425 -2.02 -10.05 9.66
CA LEU A 425 -1.70 -9.45 10.96
C LEU A 425 -2.34 -8.07 11.10
N ILE A 426 -2.22 -7.23 10.06
CA ILE A 426 -2.69 -5.84 10.14
C ILE A 426 -4.17 -5.66 9.81
N SER A 427 -4.75 -6.57 9.02
CA SER A 427 -6.15 -6.42 8.58
C SER A 427 -7.14 -7.04 9.55
N ALA A 428 -6.69 -7.90 10.44
CA ALA A 428 -7.56 -8.65 11.34
C ALA A 428 -7.60 -8.09 12.76
N ARG A 429 -6.82 -7.06 13.04
CA ARG A 429 -6.70 -6.54 14.41
C ARG A 429 -6.24 -5.09 14.43
N PRO A 430 -6.55 -4.35 15.50
CA PRO A 430 -6.05 -2.99 15.63
C PRO A 430 -4.54 -2.98 15.84
N LEU A 431 -3.90 -1.89 15.47
CA LEU A 431 -2.48 -1.63 15.73
C LEU A 431 -2.28 -0.53 16.76
N MET A 432 -3.24 0.35 16.89
CA MET A 432 -3.06 1.62 17.61
C MET A 432 -3.54 1.53 19.05
N GLY A 433 -2.93 2.35 19.90
CA GLY A 433 -3.28 2.41 21.30
C GLY A 433 -2.89 1.14 22.06
N ALA A 434 -3.33 1.06 23.32
CA ALA A 434 -3.04 -0.07 24.18
C ALA A 434 -3.65 -1.38 23.68
N ALA A 435 -4.86 -1.30 23.14
CA ALA A 435 -5.55 -2.48 22.59
C ALA A 435 -4.77 -3.07 21.41
N GLY A 436 -4.27 -2.21 20.53
CA GLY A 436 -3.47 -2.66 19.38
C GLY A 436 -2.16 -3.28 19.83
N ALA A 437 -1.46 -2.61 20.73
CA ALA A 437 -0.19 -3.10 21.26
C ALA A 437 -0.34 -4.47 21.88
N GLY A 438 -1.34 -4.63 22.75
CA GLY A 438 -1.60 -5.92 23.40
C GLY A 438 -1.99 -7.00 22.41
N SER A 439 -2.87 -6.69 21.46
CA SER A 439 -3.34 -7.65 20.48
C SER A 439 -2.21 -8.15 19.58
N VAL A 440 -1.36 -7.26 19.11
CA VAL A 440 -0.22 -7.66 18.27
C VAL A 440 0.75 -8.52 19.07
N ALA A 441 1.12 -8.09 20.27
CA ALA A 441 2.05 -8.87 21.09
C ALA A 441 1.51 -10.26 21.42
N GLN A 442 0.21 -10.37 21.69
CA GLN A 442 -0.41 -11.68 21.98
C GLN A 442 -0.34 -12.62 20.78
N VAL A 443 -0.62 -12.14 19.57
CA VAL A 443 -0.59 -13.01 18.40
C VAL A 443 0.84 -13.44 18.07
N ILE A 444 1.81 -12.57 18.30
CA ILE A 444 3.21 -12.90 18.09
C ILE A 444 3.61 -14.03 19.07
N ASN A 445 3.28 -13.89 20.34
CA ASN A 445 3.61 -14.91 21.33
C ASN A 445 2.91 -16.24 21.04
N SER A 446 1.64 -16.20 20.60
CA SER A 446 0.94 -17.42 20.21
C SER A 446 1.61 -18.12 19.03
N ALA A 447 2.10 -17.33 18.06
CA ALA A 447 2.81 -17.91 16.92
C ALA A 447 4.13 -18.55 17.35
N LEU A 448 4.84 -17.91 18.27
CA LEU A 448 6.11 -18.45 18.81
C LEU A 448 5.89 -19.80 19.52
N GLU A 449 4.76 -19.96 20.20
CA GLU A 449 4.42 -21.21 20.88
C GLU A 449 4.23 -22.38 19.91
N ASN A 450 4.06 -22.11 18.64
CA ASN A 450 3.91 -23.17 17.62
C ASN A 450 5.22 -23.80 17.17
N GLN A 451 6.37 -23.32 17.67
CA GLN A 451 7.68 -23.81 17.21
C GLN A 451 7.83 -25.34 17.35
N PRO A 452 7.45 -25.98 18.49
CA PRO A 452 7.55 -27.44 18.56
C PRO A 452 6.68 -28.16 17.51
N ARG A 453 5.53 -27.59 17.19
CA ARG A 453 4.65 -28.17 16.16
C ARG A 453 5.30 -28.07 14.78
N MET A 454 5.96 -26.94 14.51
CA MET A 454 6.65 -26.75 13.22
C MET A 454 7.77 -27.79 13.07
N LEU A 455 8.53 -28.03 14.12
CA LEU A 455 9.58 -29.05 14.08
C LEU A 455 9.00 -30.45 13.81
N ALA A 456 7.84 -30.76 14.40
CA ALA A 456 7.18 -32.06 14.16
C ALA A 456 6.72 -32.21 12.70
N MET A 457 6.51 -31.09 12.00
CA MET A 457 6.10 -31.10 10.59
C MET A 457 7.29 -31.08 9.63
N GLU A 458 8.51 -31.05 10.16
CA GLU A 458 9.71 -30.95 9.31
C GLU A 458 9.75 -32.00 8.22
N SER A 459 9.47 -33.26 8.59
CA SER A 459 9.49 -34.36 7.61
C SER A 459 8.47 -34.19 6.49
N PHE A 460 7.38 -33.47 6.75
CA PHE A 460 6.37 -33.21 5.71
C PHE A 460 6.95 -32.36 4.57
N PHE A 461 7.86 -31.46 4.91
CA PHE A 461 8.47 -30.57 3.92
C PHE A 461 9.81 -31.09 3.39
N GLU A 462 10.26 -32.28 3.83
CA GLU A 462 11.51 -32.80 3.39
C GLU A 462 11.53 -32.96 1.86
N GLY A 463 12.49 -32.33 1.20
CA GLY A 463 12.64 -32.36 -0.25
C GLY A 463 11.79 -31.31 -0.98
N VAL A 464 10.83 -30.68 -0.32
CA VAL A 464 10.01 -29.66 -0.96
C VAL A 464 10.83 -28.38 -1.11
N GLY A 465 10.80 -27.80 -2.28
CA GLY A 465 11.53 -26.56 -2.53
C GLY A 465 13.02 -26.76 -2.81
N HIS A 466 13.46 -27.99 -2.97
CA HIS A 466 14.86 -28.30 -3.21
C HIS A 466 15.06 -28.95 -4.58
N GLY A 467 16.13 -28.57 -5.25
CA GLY A 467 16.51 -29.16 -6.51
C GLY A 467 15.40 -29.05 -7.54
N GLN A 468 15.19 -30.15 -8.25
CA GLN A 468 14.25 -30.18 -9.36
C GLN A 468 12.78 -30.20 -8.92
N THR A 469 12.54 -30.47 -7.66
CA THR A 469 11.16 -30.52 -7.14
C THR A 469 10.64 -29.17 -6.73
N SER A 470 11.48 -28.17 -6.74
CA SER A 470 11.12 -26.84 -6.19
C SER A 470 10.10 -26.06 -7.02
N GLY A 471 10.00 -26.40 -8.30
CA GLY A 471 9.22 -25.60 -9.21
C GLY A 471 9.89 -24.29 -9.61
N VAL A 472 11.09 -24.05 -9.10
CA VAL A 472 11.86 -22.84 -9.40
C VAL A 472 12.92 -23.21 -10.46
N TRP A 473 13.01 -22.41 -11.52
CA TRP A 473 13.96 -22.63 -12.58
C TRP A 473 15.35 -22.15 -12.17
N THR A 474 16.23 -23.10 -11.91
CA THR A 474 17.64 -22.78 -11.64
C THR A 474 18.42 -22.77 -12.94
N PRO A 475 19.60 -22.12 -12.96
CA PRO A 475 20.44 -22.16 -14.17
C PRO A 475 20.72 -23.59 -14.67
N GLU A 476 20.90 -24.54 -13.77
CA GLU A 476 21.16 -25.92 -14.13
C GLU A 476 19.92 -26.58 -14.78
N ILE A 477 18.73 -26.31 -14.27
CA ILE A 477 17.50 -26.85 -14.85
C ILE A 477 17.26 -26.20 -16.22
N ILE A 478 17.47 -24.90 -16.35
CA ILE A 478 17.30 -24.20 -17.62
C ILE A 478 18.26 -24.78 -18.67
N ALA A 479 19.54 -25.00 -18.30
CA ALA A 479 20.54 -25.53 -19.20
C ALA A 479 20.16 -26.95 -19.69
N ARG A 480 19.64 -27.78 -18.78
CA ARG A 480 19.28 -29.17 -19.14
C ARG A 480 18.04 -29.24 -20.00
N THR A 481 17.06 -28.40 -19.75
CA THR A 481 15.75 -28.50 -20.44
C THR A 481 15.67 -27.63 -21.69
N GLY A 482 16.63 -26.73 -21.88
CA GLY A 482 16.57 -25.74 -22.97
C GLY A 482 15.46 -24.74 -22.81
N ALA A 483 15.01 -24.53 -21.59
CA ALA A 483 13.88 -23.66 -21.30
C ALA A 483 14.26 -22.17 -21.24
N GLY A 484 15.52 -21.87 -21.46
CA GLY A 484 15.96 -20.46 -21.48
C GLY A 484 15.28 -19.74 -22.64
N GLY A 485 14.56 -18.72 -22.34
CA GLY A 485 13.82 -17.97 -23.35
C GLY A 485 12.33 -18.13 -23.28
N ILE A 486 11.85 -18.90 -22.34
CA ILE A 486 10.40 -18.93 -22.08
C ILE A 486 10.10 -17.85 -21.04
N CYS A 487 9.32 -16.86 -21.42
CA CYS A 487 8.86 -15.79 -20.54
C CYS A 487 7.54 -16.15 -19.88
#